data_7fa5183073c43526cca4e47c731c8570
#
_entry.id   7fa5183073c43526cca4e47c731c8570
#
_cell.length_a   1.000
_cell.length_b   1.000
_cell.length_c   1.000
_cell.angle_alpha   90.00
_cell.angle_beta   90.00
_cell.angle_gamma   90.00
#
_symmetry.space_group_name_H-M   'P 1'
#
loop_
_entity.id
_entity.type
_entity.pdbx_description
1 polymer ?
#
loop_
_entity_poly.entity_id
_entity_poly.type
_entity_poly.pdbx_seq_one_letter_code
_entity_poly.pdbx_strand_id
1 'polypeptide(L)'
;INLLDVLKDTVKTEEAMPGMQAEEGHHHGYSHFADSDVQDRSLSDWDGEWQSVYPYLQEGILDEVMERKAENGNKTAEEYRAYYETGYKTDVSKITINSENNTMCFVKNGVEATAAYQYKGYQIYDYESGSRGVRYFFEATDGDADAPKYVQFSDHGIAPGKAEHFHIYFGNEGFDALSQEMENWPTYYPMDMSGDEIKEDMLEHAEKEYDEHVWLSLKNAETLCNAITDALEEIDPANKDAYAANAASYLEKLAALDGEYQTVADNAARKTVLFGDRFPFRYLVDDYGLSYYAAFAGCSAETEASFETISFLAGKVDELRLPCVLTIEGAQHKVAETIVQNTAEKNQSILTLDSM
;
A
#
# COMPACT_ATOMS: atom_id res chain seq x y z
N ILE A 1 -24.19 -0.41 -16.22
CA ILE A 1 -24.79 -1.05 -15.03
C ILE A 1 -24.23 -0.33 -13.83
N ASN A 2 -25.06 0.03 -12.88
CA ASN A 2 -24.58 0.64 -11.63
C ASN A 2 -24.44 -0.44 -10.54
N LEU A 3 -23.67 -0.14 -9.49
CA LEU A 3 -23.42 -1.08 -8.38
C LEU A 3 -24.71 -1.53 -7.70
N LEU A 4 -25.74 -0.69 -7.70
CA LEU A 4 -27.06 -0.99 -7.14
C LEU A 4 -27.71 -2.19 -7.85
N ASP A 5 -27.59 -2.30 -9.17
CA ASP A 5 -28.12 -3.41 -9.95
C ASP A 5 -27.37 -4.72 -9.66
N VAL A 6 -26.06 -4.63 -9.49
CA VAL A 6 -25.21 -5.79 -9.12
C VAL A 6 -25.60 -6.33 -7.74
N LEU A 7 -25.80 -5.46 -6.77
CA LEU A 7 -26.18 -5.86 -5.40
C LEU A 7 -27.58 -6.47 -5.34
N LYS A 8 -28.53 -6.03 -6.18
CA LYS A 8 -29.89 -6.61 -6.25
C LYS A 8 -29.90 -8.06 -6.74
N ASP A 9 -29.04 -8.41 -7.70
CA ASP A 9 -28.95 -9.77 -8.24
C ASP A 9 -28.28 -10.78 -7.29
N THR A 10 -27.61 -10.31 -6.23
CA THR A 10 -26.97 -11.16 -5.21
C THR A 10 -27.91 -11.63 -4.10
N VAL A 11 -29.19 -11.21 -4.10
CA VAL A 11 -30.16 -11.55 -3.06
C VAL A 11 -30.72 -12.95 -3.27
N LYS A 12 -29.98 -14.01 -2.94
CA LYS A 12 -30.52 -15.34 -2.54
C LYS A 12 -29.50 -16.11 -1.68
N THR A 13 -29.84 -16.21 -0.39
CA THR A 13 -29.51 -17.21 0.65
C THR A 13 -28.06 -17.51 1.05
N GLU A 14 -27.88 -17.31 2.35
CA GLU A 14 -27.18 -18.01 3.45
C GLU A 14 -25.90 -17.42 4.02
N GLU A 15 -26.02 -17.20 5.31
CA GLU A 15 -25.11 -16.98 6.44
C GLU A 15 -23.67 -16.46 6.23
N ALA A 16 -23.43 -15.33 6.90
CA ALA A 16 -22.15 -14.63 6.98
C ALA A 16 -21.13 -15.36 7.87
N MET A 17 -19.90 -15.44 7.37
CA MET A 17 -18.70 -15.62 8.18
C MET A 17 -17.89 -14.34 8.20
N PRO A 18 -17.20 -13.98 9.32
CA PRO A 18 -16.51 -12.70 9.44
C PRO A 18 -15.28 -12.65 8.53
N GLY A 19 -15.19 -11.57 7.75
CA GLY A 19 -14.05 -11.30 6.88
C GLY A 19 -12.80 -10.94 7.68
N MET A 20 -11.69 -11.58 7.36
CA MET A 20 -10.36 -11.13 7.76
C MET A 20 -10.01 -9.88 6.97
N GLN A 21 -9.76 -8.78 7.67
CA GLN A 21 -9.14 -7.59 7.10
C GLN A 21 -7.68 -7.90 6.78
N ALA A 22 -7.22 -7.51 5.60
CA ALA A 22 -5.83 -7.61 5.23
C ALA A 22 -4.98 -6.75 6.19
N GLU A 23 -3.90 -7.33 6.71
CA GLU A 23 -2.92 -6.59 7.51
C GLU A 23 -2.19 -5.61 6.58
N GLU A 24 -2.30 -4.31 6.87
CA GLU A 24 -1.57 -3.27 6.17
C GLU A 24 -0.11 -3.30 6.64
N GLY A 25 0.75 -3.94 5.84
CA GLY A 25 2.20 -3.75 5.92
C GLY A 25 2.59 -2.43 5.26
N HIS A 26 3.68 -1.81 5.73
CA HIS A 26 4.21 -0.55 5.21
C HIS A 26 4.39 -0.57 3.70
N HIS A 27 3.69 0.31 2.99
CA HIS A 27 3.80 0.45 1.55
C HIS A 27 4.44 1.80 1.19
N HIS A 28 5.71 1.74 0.85
CA HIS A 28 6.41 2.80 0.14
C HIS A 28 6.85 2.23 -1.21
N GLY A 29 6.45 2.86 -2.30
CA GLY A 29 6.81 2.41 -3.62
C GLY A 29 5.94 1.26 -4.16
N TYR A 30 6.37 0.66 -5.23
CA TYR A 30 5.63 -0.33 -6.01
C TYR A 30 5.31 -1.59 -5.18
N SER A 31 4.15 -1.63 -4.55
CA SER A 31 3.67 -2.83 -3.84
C SER A 31 3.22 -3.95 -4.79
N HIS A 32 2.98 -3.60 -6.06
CA HIS A 32 2.60 -4.51 -7.13
C HIS A 32 3.41 -4.21 -8.38
N PHE A 33 4.28 -5.12 -8.78
CA PHE A 33 5.12 -5.04 -9.99
C PHE A 33 5.30 -6.42 -10.59
N ALA A 34 5.53 -6.49 -11.92
CA ALA A 34 5.86 -7.74 -12.57
C ALA A 34 7.37 -8.06 -12.40
N ASP A 35 7.73 -9.34 -12.38
CA ASP A 35 9.13 -9.76 -12.27
C ASP A 35 10.01 -9.14 -13.36
N SER A 36 9.43 -8.91 -14.55
CA SER A 36 10.09 -8.26 -15.69
C SER A 36 10.46 -6.80 -15.46
N ASP A 37 9.85 -6.14 -14.49
CA ASP A 37 10.06 -4.72 -14.21
C ASP A 37 11.25 -4.51 -13.28
N VAL A 38 11.66 -5.58 -12.57
CA VAL A 38 12.80 -5.55 -11.66
C VAL A 38 14.10 -5.56 -12.44
N GLN A 39 14.97 -4.60 -12.14
CA GLN A 39 16.26 -4.43 -12.78
C GLN A 39 17.40 -4.57 -11.78
N ASP A 40 18.56 -5.01 -12.27
CA ASP A 40 19.80 -5.00 -11.48
C ASP A 40 20.14 -3.57 -11.06
N ARG A 41 20.63 -3.45 -9.80
CA ARG A 41 21.04 -2.16 -9.22
C ARG A 41 22.49 -2.22 -8.75
N SER A 42 23.12 -1.07 -8.60
CA SER A 42 24.50 -0.98 -8.14
C SER A 42 24.60 -0.16 -6.86
N LEU A 43 25.75 -0.23 -6.16
CA LEU A 43 25.98 0.55 -4.93
C LEU A 43 25.79 2.06 -5.10
N SER A 44 25.84 2.58 -6.35
CA SER A 44 25.58 3.99 -6.63
C SER A 44 24.20 4.48 -6.17
N ASP A 45 23.23 3.58 -6.10
CA ASP A 45 21.87 3.93 -5.71
C ASP A 45 21.78 4.22 -4.21
N TRP A 46 22.68 3.64 -3.43
CA TRP A 46 22.78 3.82 -1.97
C TRP A 46 24.04 4.63 -1.56
N ASP A 47 24.77 5.23 -2.50
CA ASP A 47 25.99 5.99 -2.22
C ASP A 47 25.75 7.12 -1.24
N GLY A 48 26.60 7.26 -0.21
CA GLY A 48 26.52 8.33 0.79
C GLY A 48 26.73 7.87 2.23
N GLU A 49 26.39 8.77 3.16
CA GLU A 49 26.44 8.52 4.60
C GLU A 49 25.03 8.38 5.17
N TRP A 50 24.82 7.36 5.99
CA TRP A 50 23.53 6.91 6.47
C TRP A 50 23.54 6.71 7.98
N GLN A 51 22.47 7.13 8.66
CA GLN A 51 22.28 6.97 10.09
C GLN A 51 21.11 6.06 10.41
N SER A 52 21.24 5.27 11.49
CA SER A 52 20.17 4.42 11.98
C SER A 52 19.03 5.25 12.59
N VAL A 53 17.79 4.85 12.31
CA VAL A 53 16.60 5.45 12.95
C VAL A 53 16.33 4.89 14.34
N TYR A 54 16.97 3.81 14.73
CA TYR A 54 16.73 3.15 16.00
C TYR A 54 16.92 4.03 17.23
N PRO A 55 17.96 4.89 17.31
CA PRO A 55 18.08 5.83 18.43
C PRO A 55 16.91 6.80 18.55
N TYR A 56 16.37 7.30 17.43
CA TYR A 56 15.23 8.22 17.42
C TYR A 56 13.94 7.57 17.93
N LEU A 57 13.74 6.28 17.62
CA LEU A 57 12.65 5.51 18.19
C LEU A 57 12.81 5.36 19.71
N GLN A 58 14.03 5.06 20.20
CA GLN A 58 14.31 4.89 21.63
C GLN A 58 14.14 6.20 22.42
N GLU A 59 14.51 7.32 21.84
CA GLU A 59 14.38 8.66 22.41
C GLU A 59 12.94 9.20 22.40
N GLY A 60 12.01 8.52 21.71
CA GLY A 60 10.62 8.91 21.62
C GLY A 60 10.31 9.96 20.55
N ILE A 61 11.29 10.32 19.71
CA ILE A 61 11.10 11.29 18.61
C ILE A 61 10.07 10.78 17.61
N LEU A 62 10.00 9.44 17.43
CA LEU A 62 9.07 8.78 16.50
C LEU A 62 7.72 8.39 17.14
N ASP A 63 7.42 8.78 18.38
CA ASP A 63 6.18 8.39 19.06
C ASP A 63 4.94 8.90 18.32
N GLU A 64 4.98 10.12 17.76
CA GLU A 64 3.90 10.68 16.95
C GLU A 64 3.60 9.85 15.69
N VAL A 65 4.64 9.24 15.10
CA VAL A 65 4.47 8.30 13.97
C VAL A 65 3.71 7.07 14.41
N MET A 66 4.00 6.53 15.60
CA MET A 66 3.29 5.36 16.14
C MET A 66 1.83 5.68 16.48
N GLU A 67 1.57 6.87 17.01
CA GLU A 67 0.21 7.36 17.26
C GLU A 67 -0.58 7.50 15.95
N ARG A 68 0.03 8.09 14.91
CA ARG A 68 -0.60 8.24 13.60
C ARG A 68 -0.91 6.90 12.94
N LYS A 69 0.02 5.94 13.05
CA LYS A 69 -0.21 4.58 12.55
C LYS A 69 -1.32 3.86 13.32
N ALA A 70 -1.46 4.11 14.61
CA ALA A 70 -2.55 3.55 15.42
C ALA A 70 -3.92 4.14 15.03
N GLU A 71 -3.98 5.41 14.64
CA GLU A 71 -5.21 6.03 14.14
C GLU A 71 -5.68 5.42 12.81
N ASN A 72 -4.74 4.97 11.98
CA ASN A 72 -5.01 4.47 10.63
C ASN A 72 -4.99 2.94 10.50
N GLY A 73 -4.46 2.24 11.49
CA GLY A 73 -4.22 0.80 11.46
C GLY A 73 -5.01 0.02 12.50
N ASN A 74 -4.61 -1.22 12.71
CA ASN A 74 -5.28 -2.21 13.57
C ASN A 74 -4.58 -2.47 14.90
N LYS A 75 -3.48 -1.77 15.20
CA LYS A 75 -2.68 -1.90 16.43
C LYS A 75 -2.74 -0.60 17.23
N THR A 76 -2.51 -0.70 18.54
CA THR A 76 -2.31 0.48 19.40
C THR A 76 -0.94 1.11 19.14
N ALA A 77 -0.73 2.35 19.52
CA ALA A 77 0.57 3.01 19.40
C ALA A 77 1.70 2.24 20.13
N GLU A 78 1.39 1.63 21.28
CA GLU A 78 2.34 0.80 22.03
C GLU A 78 2.71 -0.49 21.27
N GLU A 79 1.74 -1.14 20.62
CA GLU A 79 1.97 -2.33 19.82
C GLU A 79 2.78 -1.99 18.55
N TYR A 80 2.49 -0.85 17.89
CA TYR A 80 3.33 -0.35 16.80
C TYR A 80 4.74 -0.07 17.26
N ARG A 81 4.91 0.63 18.40
CA ARG A 81 6.24 0.89 18.97
C ARG A 81 7.02 -0.39 19.21
N ALA A 82 6.41 -1.40 19.81
CA ALA A 82 7.06 -2.70 20.07
C ALA A 82 7.46 -3.42 18.77
N TYR A 83 6.61 -3.34 17.74
CA TYR A 83 6.88 -3.88 16.41
C TYR A 83 8.09 -3.19 15.76
N TYR A 84 8.13 -1.86 15.77
CA TYR A 84 9.25 -1.08 15.22
C TYR A 84 10.52 -1.21 16.07
N GLU A 85 10.39 -1.40 17.38
CA GLU A 85 11.54 -1.67 18.24
C GLU A 85 12.24 -2.98 17.86
N THR A 86 11.48 -4.00 17.49
CA THR A 86 12.04 -5.25 16.96
C THR A 86 12.62 -5.03 15.56
N GLY A 87 11.86 -4.38 14.68
CA GLY A 87 12.25 -4.16 13.27
C GLY A 87 13.51 -3.33 13.11
N TYR A 88 13.61 -2.20 13.80
CA TYR A 88 14.73 -1.25 13.65
C TYR A 88 15.98 -1.60 14.47
N LYS A 89 15.86 -2.55 15.40
CA LYS A 89 16.93 -2.86 16.34
C LYS A 89 18.25 -3.17 15.65
N THR A 90 19.28 -2.40 15.98
CA THR A 90 20.64 -2.57 15.46
C THR A 90 21.67 -2.00 16.44
N ASP A 91 22.90 -2.53 16.36
CA ASP A 91 24.08 -1.97 17.04
C ASP A 91 25.01 -1.21 16.06
N VAL A 92 24.61 -1.11 14.79
CA VAL A 92 25.30 -0.31 13.78
C VAL A 92 24.66 1.08 13.70
N SER A 93 25.36 2.09 14.17
CA SER A 93 24.85 3.47 14.24
C SER A 93 24.93 4.23 12.92
N LYS A 94 25.93 3.90 12.08
CA LYS A 94 26.21 4.58 10.82
C LYS A 94 26.70 3.59 9.77
N ILE A 95 26.32 3.84 8.52
CA ILE A 95 26.84 3.16 7.34
C ILE A 95 27.33 4.23 6.35
N THR A 96 28.55 4.07 5.84
CA THR A 96 29.07 4.90 4.75
C THR A 96 29.28 4.02 3.52
N ILE A 97 28.64 4.36 2.41
CA ILE A 97 28.70 3.63 1.15
C ILE A 97 29.44 4.49 0.15
N ASN A 98 30.48 3.94 -0.48
CA ASN A 98 31.27 4.60 -1.52
C ASN A 98 31.22 3.74 -2.79
N SER A 99 30.43 4.17 -3.76
CA SER A 99 30.22 3.46 -5.01
C SER A 99 31.43 3.51 -5.94
N GLU A 100 32.30 4.54 -5.85
CA GLU A 100 33.51 4.63 -6.67
C GLU A 100 34.51 3.50 -6.37
N ASN A 101 34.59 3.12 -5.08
CA ASN A 101 35.49 2.06 -4.62
C ASN A 101 34.75 0.75 -4.33
N ASN A 102 33.42 0.73 -4.47
CA ASN A 102 32.55 -0.38 -4.09
C ASN A 102 32.73 -0.82 -2.62
N THR A 103 32.87 0.13 -1.69
CA THR A 103 33.08 -0.17 -0.28
C THR A 103 31.89 0.24 0.57
N MET A 104 31.66 -0.52 1.65
CA MET A 104 30.77 -0.13 2.75
C MET A 104 31.55 -0.17 4.07
N CYS A 105 31.39 0.90 4.86
CA CYS A 105 31.92 1.04 6.21
C CYS A 105 30.77 1.02 7.20
N PHE A 106 30.81 0.11 8.15
CA PHE A 106 29.82 -0.06 9.22
C PHE A 106 30.42 0.43 10.55
N VAL A 107 29.73 1.33 11.23
CA VAL A 107 30.16 1.81 12.57
C VAL A 107 29.32 1.11 13.63
N LYS A 108 29.92 0.14 14.31
CA LYS A 108 29.30 -0.65 15.35
C LYS A 108 29.91 -0.31 16.72
N ASN A 109 29.11 0.20 17.64
CA ASN A 109 29.59 0.62 18.97
C ASN A 109 30.81 1.56 18.90
N GLY A 110 30.87 2.45 17.90
CA GLY A 110 31.97 3.38 17.68
C GLY A 110 33.20 2.78 17.01
N VAL A 111 33.16 1.52 16.60
CA VAL A 111 34.25 0.83 15.88
C VAL A 111 33.86 0.72 14.41
N GLU A 112 34.74 1.17 13.52
CA GLU A 112 34.58 1.08 12.08
C GLU A 112 35.06 -0.27 11.54
N ALA A 113 34.31 -0.86 10.63
CA ALA A 113 34.70 -2.02 9.86
C ALA A 113 34.33 -1.81 8.39
N THR A 114 35.32 -1.86 7.50
CA THR A 114 35.16 -1.55 6.07
C THR A 114 35.52 -2.76 5.23
N ALA A 115 34.68 -3.04 4.23
CA ALA A 115 34.99 -4.07 3.22
C ALA A 115 34.57 -3.58 1.82
N ALA A 116 35.17 -4.19 0.80
CA ALA A 116 34.76 -4.04 -0.58
C ALA A 116 33.66 -5.07 -0.89
N TYR A 117 32.65 -4.65 -1.65
CA TYR A 117 31.47 -5.50 -1.93
C TYR A 117 31.23 -5.65 -3.42
N GLN A 118 30.74 -6.81 -3.80
CA GLN A 118 30.34 -7.17 -5.15
C GLN A 118 28.84 -7.48 -5.18
N TYR A 119 28.13 -6.92 -6.14
CA TYR A 119 26.73 -7.26 -6.43
C TYR A 119 26.56 -8.71 -6.82
N LYS A 120 25.50 -9.37 -6.32
CA LYS A 120 25.21 -10.80 -6.51
C LYS A 120 23.82 -11.08 -7.08
N GLY A 121 23.12 -10.05 -7.50
CA GLY A 121 21.74 -10.17 -7.98
C GLY A 121 20.72 -9.72 -6.95
N TYR A 122 19.47 -10.06 -7.21
CA TYR A 122 18.35 -9.72 -6.34
C TYR A 122 17.42 -10.92 -6.14
N GLN A 123 16.53 -10.80 -5.18
CA GLN A 123 15.41 -11.72 -4.97
C GLN A 123 14.14 -10.92 -4.75
N ILE A 124 13.06 -11.39 -5.38
CA ILE A 124 11.71 -10.87 -5.20
C ILE A 124 11.05 -11.66 -4.06
N TYR A 125 10.35 -10.97 -3.18
CA TYR A 125 9.61 -11.54 -2.06
C TYR A 125 8.13 -11.24 -2.26
N ASP A 126 7.32 -12.26 -2.10
CA ASP A 126 5.86 -12.15 -2.03
C ASP A 126 5.47 -12.29 -0.56
N TYR A 127 4.94 -11.23 0.03
CA TYR A 127 4.56 -11.21 1.45
C TYR A 127 3.13 -11.74 1.65
N GLU A 128 2.84 -12.27 2.82
CA GLU A 128 1.50 -12.76 3.17
C GLU A 128 0.42 -11.67 3.09
N SER A 129 0.80 -10.40 3.21
CA SER A 129 -0.06 -9.24 3.00
C SER A 129 -0.51 -9.04 1.54
N GLY A 130 0.08 -9.79 0.59
CA GLY A 130 -0.14 -9.62 -0.84
C GLY A 130 0.74 -8.55 -1.49
N SER A 131 1.59 -7.87 -0.72
CA SER A 131 2.58 -6.94 -1.25
C SER A 131 3.85 -7.67 -1.70
N ARG A 132 4.63 -7.02 -2.56
CA ARG A 132 5.90 -7.53 -3.06
C ARG A 132 7.05 -6.61 -2.68
N GLY A 133 8.22 -7.19 -2.49
CA GLY A 133 9.44 -6.44 -2.23
C GLY A 133 10.64 -7.04 -2.96
N VAL A 134 11.68 -6.25 -3.13
CA VAL A 134 12.94 -6.72 -3.72
C VAL A 134 14.07 -6.48 -2.73
N ARG A 135 14.94 -7.48 -2.58
CA ARG A 135 16.20 -7.32 -1.85
C ARG A 135 17.37 -7.51 -2.81
N TYR A 136 18.30 -6.56 -2.80
CA TYR A 136 19.49 -6.53 -3.65
C TYR A 136 20.71 -6.99 -2.86
N PHE A 137 21.45 -7.94 -3.39
CA PHE A 137 22.44 -8.73 -2.68
C PHE A 137 23.87 -8.27 -2.99
N PHE A 138 24.67 -8.10 -1.94
CA PHE A 138 26.08 -7.75 -2.02
C PHE A 138 26.91 -8.67 -1.11
N GLU A 139 28.07 -9.14 -1.59
CA GLU A 139 28.99 -9.99 -0.85
C GLU A 139 30.35 -9.31 -0.72
N ALA A 140 30.91 -9.30 0.50
CA ALA A 140 32.24 -8.80 0.75
C ALA A 140 33.29 -9.64 0.01
N THR A 141 34.21 -8.97 -0.68
CA THR A 141 35.31 -9.60 -1.44
C THR A 141 36.65 -9.44 -0.77
N ASP A 142 36.87 -8.33 -0.05
CA ASP A 142 38.09 -8.02 0.68
C ASP A 142 37.77 -6.95 1.74
N GLY A 143 38.50 -6.91 2.86
CA GLY A 143 38.35 -5.90 3.89
C GLY A 143 38.48 -6.44 5.31
N ASP A 144 37.93 -5.69 6.26
CA ASP A 144 37.97 -6.01 7.68
C ASP A 144 37.12 -7.25 8.00
N ALA A 145 37.64 -8.13 8.85
CA ALA A 145 36.95 -9.36 9.25
C ALA A 145 35.66 -9.11 10.04
N ASP A 146 35.54 -7.93 10.67
CA ASP A 146 34.38 -7.50 11.44
C ASP A 146 33.29 -6.84 10.56
N ALA A 147 33.58 -6.56 9.29
CA ALA A 147 32.56 -6.12 8.34
C ALA A 147 31.63 -7.28 7.95
N PRO A 148 30.31 -7.04 7.81
CA PRO A 148 29.37 -8.07 7.39
C PRO A 148 29.77 -8.68 6.04
N LYS A 149 29.80 -10.01 5.95
CA LYS A 149 30.13 -10.69 4.70
C LYS A 149 29.02 -10.61 3.66
N TYR A 150 27.78 -10.65 4.10
CA TYR A 150 26.59 -10.63 3.23
C TYR A 150 25.70 -9.45 3.62
N VAL A 151 25.21 -8.74 2.62
CA VAL A 151 24.35 -7.58 2.78
C VAL A 151 23.21 -7.65 1.76
N GLN A 152 21.99 -7.32 2.20
CA GLN A 152 20.83 -7.16 1.35
C GLN A 152 20.19 -5.80 1.62
N PHE A 153 19.94 -5.00 0.56
CA PHE A 153 19.20 -3.74 0.63
C PHE A 153 17.77 -3.92 0.15
N SER A 154 16.85 -3.23 0.80
CA SER A 154 15.46 -3.03 0.35
C SER A 154 15.06 -1.58 0.61
N ASP A 155 14.69 -0.86 -0.43
CA ASP A 155 14.29 0.55 -0.38
C ASP A 155 13.01 0.82 -1.19
N HIS A 156 12.22 -0.24 -1.43
CA HIS A 156 11.00 -0.22 -2.23
C HIS A 156 11.23 0.09 -3.72
N GLY A 157 12.45 0.38 -4.14
CA GLY A 157 12.83 0.57 -5.54
C GLY A 157 13.04 -0.77 -6.26
N ILE A 158 12.54 -0.86 -7.50
CA ILE A 158 12.65 -2.07 -8.35
C ILE A 158 13.58 -1.88 -9.54
N ALA A 159 14.06 -0.65 -9.77
CA ALA A 159 14.95 -0.26 -10.86
C ALA A 159 16.01 0.73 -10.33
N PRO A 160 17.10 0.99 -11.11
CA PRO A 160 18.12 1.95 -10.72
C PRO A 160 17.54 3.33 -10.36
N GLY A 161 17.91 3.82 -9.19
CA GLY A 161 17.46 5.11 -8.64
C GLY A 161 18.08 5.35 -7.28
N LYS A 162 18.30 6.62 -6.90
CA LYS A 162 18.86 6.98 -5.61
C LYS A 162 17.87 6.66 -4.50
N ALA A 163 18.32 5.90 -3.49
CA ALA A 163 17.53 5.63 -2.31
C ALA A 163 17.37 6.91 -1.45
N GLU A 164 16.18 7.15 -0.93
CA GLU A 164 15.87 8.20 0.04
C GLU A 164 16.05 7.69 1.47
N HIS A 165 15.74 6.44 1.71
CA HIS A 165 16.03 5.63 2.88
C HIS A 165 16.11 4.15 2.47
N PHE A 166 16.56 3.27 3.36
CA PHE A 166 16.55 1.84 3.08
C PHE A 166 16.47 0.99 4.35
N HIS A 167 15.95 -0.20 4.17
CA HIS A 167 16.09 -1.32 5.09
C HIS A 167 17.29 -2.17 4.68
N ILE A 168 18.00 -2.72 5.65
CA ILE A 168 19.19 -3.51 5.39
C ILE A 168 19.21 -4.77 6.24
N TYR A 169 19.65 -5.87 5.63
CA TYR A 169 19.88 -7.14 6.27
C TYR A 169 21.35 -7.50 6.08
N PHE A 170 22.06 -7.79 7.15
CA PHE A 170 23.48 -8.06 7.06
C PHE A 170 23.95 -9.09 8.08
N GLY A 171 24.97 -9.88 7.73
CA GLY A 171 25.52 -10.92 8.58
C GLY A 171 26.58 -11.75 7.88
N ASN A 172 26.94 -12.89 8.52
CA ASN A 172 28.02 -13.76 8.06
C ASN A 172 27.56 -15.19 7.68
N GLU A 173 26.28 -15.51 7.86
CA GLU A 173 25.76 -16.88 7.72
C GLU A 173 25.28 -17.22 6.29
N GLY A 174 25.27 -16.25 5.37
CA GLY A 174 24.89 -16.43 3.98
C GLY A 174 23.59 -15.73 3.62
N PHE A 175 23.33 -15.61 2.32
CA PHE A 175 22.12 -14.95 1.80
C PHE A 175 20.84 -15.68 2.18
N ASP A 176 20.85 -17.02 2.20
CA ASP A 176 19.65 -17.80 2.55
C ASP A 176 19.18 -17.51 3.97
N ALA A 177 20.13 -17.35 4.92
CA ALA A 177 19.81 -17.00 6.30
C ALA A 177 19.21 -15.59 6.40
N LEU A 178 19.81 -14.60 5.71
CA LEU A 178 19.31 -13.24 5.65
C LEU A 178 17.95 -13.14 4.93
N SER A 179 17.73 -13.99 3.93
CA SER A 179 16.48 -14.03 3.17
C SER A 179 15.28 -14.54 3.99
N GLN A 180 15.55 -15.30 5.06
CA GLN A 180 14.53 -15.80 6.00
C GLN A 180 14.22 -14.79 7.12
N GLU A 181 15.04 -13.74 7.29
CA GLU A 181 14.81 -12.70 8.29
C GLU A 181 13.69 -11.77 7.85
N MET A 182 12.59 -11.77 8.59
CA MET A 182 11.39 -10.98 8.31
C MET A 182 10.99 -10.05 9.47
N GLU A 183 11.57 -10.25 10.65
CA GLU A 183 11.19 -9.49 11.85
C GLU A 183 12.12 -8.32 12.15
N ASN A 184 13.41 -8.44 11.78
CA ASN A 184 14.42 -7.41 12.02
C ASN A 184 14.92 -6.82 10.70
N TRP A 185 14.61 -5.56 10.46
CA TRP A 185 14.89 -4.80 9.24
C TRP A 185 15.40 -3.39 9.58
N PRO A 186 16.64 -3.29 10.15
CA PRO A 186 17.24 -2.01 10.47
C PRO A 186 17.12 -1.02 9.33
N THR A 187 16.70 0.21 9.66
CA THR A 187 16.40 1.26 8.70
C THR A 187 17.34 2.42 8.85
N TYR A 188 17.77 2.96 7.72
CA TYR A 188 18.74 4.03 7.64
C TYR A 188 18.24 5.17 6.76
N TYR A 189 18.47 6.39 7.24
CA TYR A 189 18.20 7.65 6.55
C TYR A 189 19.49 8.40 6.27
N PRO A 190 19.52 9.36 5.32
CA PRO A 190 20.70 10.19 5.08
C PRO A 190 21.20 10.87 6.38
N MET A 191 22.53 10.96 6.50
CA MET A 191 23.16 11.49 7.72
C MET A 191 22.91 12.98 7.98
N ASP A 192 22.54 13.72 6.94
CA ASP A 192 22.22 15.14 6.99
C ASP A 192 20.77 15.45 7.39
N MET A 193 19.91 14.44 7.48
CA MET A 193 18.55 14.60 8.01
C MET A 193 18.56 14.61 9.53
N SER A 194 17.85 15.56 10.12
CA SER A 194 17.57 15.60 11.56
C SER A 194 16.50 14.57 11.95
N GLY A 195 16.41 14.25 13.26
CA GLY A 195 15.34 13.36 13.75
C GLY A 195 13.92 13.90 13.50
N ASP A 196 13.75 15.23 13.49
CA ASP A 196 12.45 15.84 13.16
C ASP A 196 12.12 15.71 11.68
N GLU A 197 13.09 15.89 10.77
CA GLU A 197 12.89 15.67 9.32
C GLU A 197 12.60 14.22 9.01
N ILE A 198 13.27 13.27 9.66
CA ILE A 198 12.96 11.83 9.54
C ILE A 198 11.54 11.52 10.05
N LYS A 199 11.16 12.13 11.18
CA LYS A 199 9.80 11.98 11.71
C LYS A 199 8.75 12.52 10.74
N GLU A 200 8.97 13.71 10.16
CA GLU A 200 8.06 14.31 9.17
C GLU A 200 7.92 13.41 7.94
N ASP A 201 9.02 12.89 7.38
CA ASP A 201 9.01 11.94 6.27
C ASP A 201 8.20 10.69 6.62
N MET A 202 8.43 10.11 7.80
CA MET A 202 7.66 8.95 8.26
C MET A 202 6.19 9.25 8.51
N LEU A 203 5.82 10.47 8.92
CA LEU A 203 4.43 10.91 9.09
C LEU A 203 3.72 11.04 7.75
N GLU A 204 4.37 11.63 6.73
CA GLU A 204 3.83 11.69 5.37
C GLU A 204 3.49 10.30 4.86
N HIS A 205 4.35 9.32 5.14
CA HIS A 205 4.15 7.93 4.80
C HIS A 205 3.19 7.17 5.74
N ALA A 206 2.95 7.66 6.94
CA ALA A 206 1.94 7.13 7.86
C ALA A 206 0.56 7.75 7.65
N GLU A 207 0.47 8.82 6.87
CA GLU A 207 -0.81 9.38 6.48
C GLU A 207 -1.58 8.38 5.62
N LYS A 208 -2.86 8.23 5.93
CA LYS A 208 -3.74 7.41 5.10
C LYS A 208 -3.74 8.03 3.71
N GLU A 209 -3.26 7.28 2.74
CA GLU A 209 -3.39 7.68 1.34
C GLU A 209 -4.88 7.78 1.05
N TYR A 210 -5.38 9.02 0.99
CA TYR A 210 -6.78 9.27 0.67
C TYR A 210 -6.97 8.99 -0.82
N ASP A 211 -7.89 8.09 -1.11
CA ASP A 211 -8.36 7.87 -2.47
C ASP A 211 -8.94 9.19 -3.01
N GLU A 212 -8.54 9.59 -4.21
CA GLU A 212 -8.97 10.83 -4.83
C GLU A 212 -10.45 10.83 -5.26
N HIS A 213 -11.09 9.66 -5.35
CA HIS A 213 -12.47 9.50 -5.86
C HIS A 213 -13.53 9.83 -4.81
N VAL A 214 -13.33 10.90 -4.06
CA VAL A 214 -14.22 11.32 -2.95
C VAL A 214 -15.67 11.52 -3.39
N TRP A 215 -15.89 11.92 -4.65
CA TRP A 215 -17.22 12.20 -5.21
C TRP A 215 -18.05 10.95 -5.49
N LEU A 216 -17.44 9.75 -5.50
CA LEU A 216 -18.15 8.48 -5.67
C LEU A 216 -18.85 8.03 -4.38
N SER A 217 -18.57 8.65 -3.24
CA SER A 217 -19.40 8.57 -2.04
C SER A 217 -20.53 9.57 -2.12
N LEU A 218 -21.78 9.13 -1.95
CA LEU A 218 -22.94 10.03 -1.93
C LEU A 218 -22.91 10.97 -0.72
N LYS A 219 -22.42 10.51 0.43
CA LYS A 219 -22.24 11.31 1.66
C LYS A 219 -21.18 12.38 1.49
N ASN A 220 -20.05 12.04 0.86
CA ASN A 220 -19.03 13.02 0.52
C ASN A 220 -19.53 14.02 -0.53
N ALA A 221 -20.27 13.56 -1.55
CA ALA A 221 -20.86 14.42 -2.55
C ALA A 221 -21.82 15.44 -1.95
N GLU A 222 -22.65 15.04 -0.95
CA GLU A 222 -23.49 15.98 -0.20
C GLU A 222 -22.65 17.03 0.56
N THR A 223 -21.58 16.60 1.21
CA THR A 223 -20.66 17.50 1.94
C THR A 223 -20.01 18.51 0.99
N LEU A 224 -19.51 18.03 -0.16
CA LEU A 224 -18.91 18.89 -1.19
C LEU A 224 -19.91 19.87 -1.79
N CYS A 225 -21.15 19.44 -2.07
CA CYS A 225 -22.21 20.34 -2.58
C CYS A 225 -22.52 21.45 -1.59
N ASN A 226 -22.60 21.16 -0.29
CA ASN A 226 -22.81 22.17 0.74
C ASN A 226 -21.64 23.16 0.79
N ALA A 227 -20.40 22.69 0.84
CA ALA A 227 -19.21 23.55 0.87
C ALA A 227 -19.09 24.45 -0.38
N ILE A 228 -19.39 23.92 -1.56
CA ILE A 228 -19.40 24.70 -2.81
C ILE A 228 -20.51 25.75 -2.76
N THR A 229 -21.68 25.41 -2.24
CA THR A 229 -22.81 26.35 -2.11
C THR A 229 -22.45 27.51 -1.19
N ASP A 230 -21.90 27.22 -0.01
CA ASP A 230 -21.45 28.23 0.95
C ASP A 230 -20.42 29.18 0.32
N ALA A 231 -19.43 28.63 -0.40
CA ALA A 231 -18.42 29.43 -1.10
C ALA A 231 -19.04 30.35 -2.20
N LEU A 232 -20.00 29.84 -2.98
CA LEU A 232 -20.69 30.61 -4.00
C LEU A 232 -21.54 31.73 -3.38
N GLU A 233 -22.20 31.45 -2.26
CA GLU A 233 -22.99 32.47 -1.54
C GLU A 233 -22.09 33.58 -0.97
N GLU A 234 -20.87 33.29 -0.56
CA GLU A 234 -19.89 34.26 -0.09
C GLU A 234 -19.37 35.14 -1.24
N ILE A 235 -19.03 34.52 -2.39
CA ILE A 235 -18.44 35.20 -3.56
C ILE A 235 -19.48 36.04 -4.28
N ASP A 236 -20.72 35.58 -4.38
CA ASP A 236 -21.83 36.25 -5.07
C ASP A 236 -23.11 36.32 -4.23
N PRO A 237 -23.14 37.16 -3.19
CA PRO A 237 -24.29 37.30 -2.29
C PRO A 237 -25.60 37.74 -3.00
N ALA A 238 -25.50 38.35 -4.17
CA ALA A 238 -26.69 38.82 -4.92
C ALA A 238 -27.55 37.64 -5.44
N ASN A 239 -26.93 36.47 -5.67
CA ASN A 239 -27.60 35.27 -6.18
C ASN A 239 -27.70 34.14 -5.12
N LYS A 240 -27.50 34.47 -3.85
CA LYS A 240 -27.50 33.51 -2.73
C LYS A 240 -28.72 32.59 -2.72
N ASP A 241 -29.91 33.12 -2.84
CA ASP A 241 -31.16 32.35 -2.81
C ASP A 241 -31.24 31.33 -3.97
N ALA A 242 -30.69 31.71 -5.13
CA ALA A 242 -30.67 30.81 -6.30
C ALA A 242 -29.70 29.66 -6.08
N TYR A 243 -28.51 29.89 -5.50
CA TYR A 243 -27.55 28.86 -5.17
C TYR A 243 -28.13 27.89 -4.14
N ALA A 244 -28.70 28.40 -3.05
CA ALA A 244 -29.34 27.59 -2.01
C ALA A 244 -30.48 26.72 -2.59
N ALA A 245 -31.34 27.26 -3.43
CA ALA A 245 -32.45 26.52 -4.03
C ALA A 245 -31.99 25.42 -4.98
N ASN A 246 -30.96 25.70 -5.80
CA ASN A 246 -30.39 24.69 -6.70
C ASN A 246 -29.68 23.56 -5.93
N ALA A 247 -28.89 23.91 -4.91
CA ALA A 247 -28.25 22.96 -4.06
C ALA A 247 -29.25 22.05 -3.33
N ALA A 248 -30.30 22.64 -2.72
CA ALA A 248 -31.34 21.89 -2.05
C ALA A 248 -31.99 20.83 -2.98
N SER A 249 -32.33 21.26 -4.21
CA SER A 249 -32.93 20.33 -5.20
C SER A 249 -31.98 19.20 -5.64
N TYR A 250 -30.66 19.44 -5.66
CA TYR A 250 -29.68 18.41 -5.98
C TYR A 250 -29.43 17.46 -4.81
N LEU A 251 -29.33 18.01 -3.60
CA LEU A 251 -29.16 17.25 -2.37
C LEU A 251 -30.34 16.28 -2.11
N GLU A 252 -31.58 16.69 -2.43
CA GLU A 252 -32.72 15.76 -2.36
C GLU A 252 -32.54 14.53 -3.26
N LYS A 253 -31.95 14.69 -4.43
CA LYS A 253 -31.69 13.56 -5.35
C LYS A 253 -30.56 12.67 -4.83
N LEU A 254 -29.48 13.26 -4.28
CA LEU A 254 -28.39 12.50 -3.66
C LEU A 254 -28.92 11.70 -2.47
N ALA A 255 -29.69 12.32 -1.58
CA ALA A 255 -30.26 11.62 -0.42
C ALA A 255 -31.22 10.49 -0.82
N ALA A 256 -32.01 10.67 -1.88
CA ALA A 256 -32.88 9.60 -2.39
C ALA A 256 -32.07 8.41 -2.91
N LEU A 257 -31.00 8.67 -3.66
CA LEU A 257 -30.10 7.66 -4.18
C LEU A 257 -29.34 6.95 -3.06
N ASP A 258 -28.82 7.70 -2.05
CA ASP A 258 -28.17 7.14 -0.85
C ASP A 258 -29.10 6.15 -0.12
N GLY A 259 -30.36 6.53 0.06
CA GLY A 259 -31.38 5.64 0.65
C GLY A 259 -31.61 4.36 -0.14
N GLU A 260 -31.54 4.40 -1.49
CA GLU A 260 -31.64 3.23 -2.33
C GLU A 260 -30.40 2.31 -2.16
N TYR A 261 -29.19 2.85 -2.17
CA TYR A 261 -27.95 2.09 -1.93
C TYR A 261 -27.96 1.45 -0.53
N GLN A 262 -28.31 2.22 0.50
CA GLN A 262 -28.39 1.71 1.87
C GLN A 262 -29.38 0.53 1.97
N THR A 263 -30.57 0.70 1.37
CA THR A 263 -31.59 -0.37 1.38
C THR A 263 -31.11 -1.64 0.71
N VAL A 264 -30.43 -1.53 -0.43
CA VAL A 264 -29.89 -2.69 -1.15
C VAL A 264 -28.74 -3.32 -0.38
N ALA A 265 -27.82 -2.53 0.14
CA ALA A 265 -26.68 -3.02 0.92
C ALA A 265 -27.14 -3.75 2.19
N ASP A 266 -28.15 -3.21 2.90
CA ASP A 266 -28.69 -3.83 4.12
C ASP A 266 -29.32 -5.21 3.85
N ASN A 267 -29.92 -5.39 2.69
CA ASN A 267 -30.58 -6.62 2.28
C ASN A 267 -29.71 -7.55 1.40
N ALA A 268 -28.48 -7.15 1.09
CA ALA A 268 -27.58 -7.95 0.26
C ALA A 268 -27.13 -9.21 1.02
N ALA A 269 -27.28 -10.37 0.39
CA ALA A 269 -26.83 -11.65 0.92
C ALA A 269 -25.29 -11.76 0.95
N ARG A 270 -24.62 -11.05 0.06
CA ARG A 270 -23.16 -10.93 0.00
C ARG A 270 -22.78 -9.48 0.08
N LYS A 271 -21.88 -9.16 1.00
CA LYS A 271 -21.37 -7.80 1.21
C LYS A 271 -19.94 -7.63 0.68
N THR A 272 -19.55 -8.48 -0.26
CA THR A 272 -18.22 -8.41 -0.89
C THR A 272 -18.36 -8.28 -2.39
N VAL A 273 -17.61 -7.33 -2.95
CA VAL A 273 -17.48 -7.11 -4.39
C VAL A 273 -16.05 -7.44 -4.82
N LEU A 274 -15.84 -7.85 -6.07
CA LEU A 274 -14.53 -8.16 -6.59
C LEU A 274 -14.34 -7.54 -7.97
N PHE A 275 -13.26 -6.77 -8.10
CA PHE A 275 -12.89 -6.08 -9.32
C PHE A 275 -11.69 -6.76 -9.97
N GLY A 276 -11.86 -7.18 -11.20
CA GLY A 276 -10.78 -7.57 -12.11
C GLY A 276 -10.21 -6.35 -12.84
N ASP A 277 -10.07 -5.24 -12.14
CA ASP A 277 -9.69 -3.94 -12.67
C ASP A 277 -9.21 -3.03 -11.51
N ARG A 278 -8.99 -1.74 -11.81
CA ARG A 278 -8.79 -0.66 -10.83
C ARG A 278 -10.03 -0.46 -9.97
N PHE A 279 -9.83 0.08 -8.78
CA PHE A 279 -10.90 0.21 -7.79
C PHE A 279 -11.06 1.66 -7.28
N PRO A 280 -11.86 2.49 -7.96
CA PRO A 280 -12.11 3.86 -7.53
C PRO A 280 -13.27 4.01 -6.51
N PHE A 281 -13.88 2.92 -6.07
CA PHE A 281 -15.12 2.93 -5.28
C PHE A 281 -14.91 2.79 -3.76
N ARG A 282 -13.70 3.10 -3.24
CA ARG A 282 -13.38 2.90 -1.82
C ARG A 282 -14.39 3.56 -0.89
N TYR A 283 -14.65 4.85 -1.07
CA TYR A 283 -15.59 5.57 -0.21
C TYR A 283 -17.04 5.09 -0.35
N LEU A 284 -17.44 4.68 -1.56
CA LEU A 284 -18.77 4.14 -1.78
C LEU A 284 -18.97 2.80 -1.03
N VAL A 285 -18.00 1.89 -1.07
CA VAL A 285 -18.11 0.62 -0.34
C VAL A 285 -18.06 0.83 1.17
N ASP A 286 -17.25 1.77 1.66
CA ASP A 286 -17.17 2.16 3.07
C ASP A 286 -18.50 2.72 3.58
N ASP A 287 -19.16 3.57 2.79
CA ASP A 287 -20.47 4.17 3.13
C ASP A 287 -21.54 3.13 3.47
N TYR A 288 -21.50 1.97 2.81
CA TYR A 288 -22.53 0.93 2.92
C TYR A 288 -22.02 -0.35 3.60
N GLY A 289 -20.83 -0.33 4.21
CA GLY A 289 -20.24 -1.46 4.92
C GLY A 289 -20.00 -2.67 4.03
N LEU A 290 -19.55 -2.45 2.79
CA LEU A 290 -19.18 -3.48 1.84
C LEU A 290 -17.68 -3.75 1.92
N SER A 291 -17.29 -5.02 1.78
CA SER A 291 -15.90 -5.43 1.59
C SER A 291 -15.57 -5.53 0.10
N TYR A 292 -14.29 -5.42 -0.25
CA TYR A 292 -13.88 -5.55 -1.64
C TYR A 292 -12.55 -6.28 -1.81
N TYR A 293 -12.36 -6.82 -3.01
CA TYR A 293 -11.08 -7.26 -3.57
C TYR A 293 -10.89 -6.59 -4.92
N ALA A 294 -9.68 -6.22 -5.28
CA ALA A 294 -9.40 -5.60 -6.57
C ALA A 294 -8.05 -6.05 -7.13
N ALA A 295 -7.92 -6.06 -8.46
CA ALA A 295 -6.66 -6.37 -9.11
C ALA A 295 -5.65 -5.24 -8.93
N PHE A 296 -6.12 -3.98 -8.86
CA PHE A 296 -5.29 -2.80 -8.70
C PHE A 296 -5.92 -1.83 -7.70
N ALA A 297 -5.10 -1.21 -6.86
CA ALA A 297 -5.54 -0.19 -5.91
C ALA A 297 -5.80 1.14 -6.65
N GLY A 298 -6.85 1.85 -6.25
CA GLY A 298 -7.18 3.20 -6.74
C GLY A 298 -7.12 3.34 -8.26
N CYS A 299 -6.47 4.40 -8.74
CA CYS A 299 -6.20 4.70 -10.15
C CYS A 299 -4.82 4.25 -10.64
N SER A 300 -4.30 3.14 -10.13
CA SER A 300 -3.02 2.57 -10.59
C SER A 300 -2.87 2.63 -12.12
N ALA A 301 -1.69 2.99 -12.58
CA ALA A 301 -1.35 2.98 -14.02
C ALA A 301 -1.12 1.55 -14.56
N GLU A 302 -1.12 0.54 -13.70
CA GLU A 302 -0.91 -0.85 -14.07
C GLU A 302 -2.08 -1.37 -14.92
N THR A 303 -1.72 -2.15 -15.92
CA THR A 303 -2.68 -2.74 -16.88
C THR A 303 -2.62 -4.26 -16.91
N GLU A 304 -1.65 -4.88 -16.23
CA GLU A 304 -1.43 -6.32 -16.20
C GLU A 304 -1.29 -6.79 -14.75
N ALA A 305 -2.16 -7.69 -14.31
CA ALA A 305 -2.09 -8.31 -12.99
C ALA A 305 -1.15 -9.53 -13.02
N SER A 306 -0.41 -9.76 -11.94
CA SER A 306 0.43 -10.95 -11.79
C SER A 306 -0.40 -12.24 -11.79
N PHE A 307 0.25 -13.36 -12.09
CA PHE A 307 -0.42 -14.67 -12.03
C PHE A 307 -0.92 -15.00 -10.62
N GLU A 308 -0.16 -14.59 -9.59
CA GLU A 308 -0.54 -14.76 -8.19
C GLU A 308 -1.78 -13.95 -7.84
N THR A 309 -1.84 -12.67 -8.24
CA THR A 309 -3.02 -11.81 -8.06
C THR A 309 -4.24 -12.43 -8.72
N ILE A 310 -4.11 -12.90 -9.97
CA ILE A 310 -5.21 -13.56 -10.68
C ILE A 310 -5.64 -14.84 -9.97
N SER A 311 -4.70 -15.67 -9.53
CA SER A 311 -4.99 -16.92 -8.83
C SER A 311 -5.66 -16.67 -7.48
N PHE A 312 -5.17 -15.67 -6.72
CA PHE A 312 -5.77 -15.24 -5.46
C PHE A 312 -7.21 -14.75 -5.67
N LEU A 313 -7.43 -13.85 -6.63
CA LEU A 313 -8.76 -13.30 -6.90
C LEU A 313 -9.73 -14.39 -7.41
N ALA A 314 -9.28 -15.29 -8.27
CA ALA A 314 -10.09 -16.45 -8.70
C ALA A 314 -10.46 -17.35 -7.51
N GLY A 315 -9.52 -17.60 -6.61
CA GLY A 315 -9.77 -18.32 -5.36
C GLY A 315 -10.80 -17.62 -4.48
N LYS A 316 -10.77 -16.28 -4.38
CA LYS A 316 -11.78 -15.50 -3.64
C LYS A 316 -13.16 -15.53 -4.30
N VAL A 317 -13.23 -15.50 -5.62
CA VAL A 317 -14.49 -15.71 -6.35
C VAL A 317 -15.11 -17.04 -5.99
N ASP A 318 -14.33 -18.13 -5.99
CA ASP A 318 -14.80 -19.47 -5.66
C ASP A 318 -15.19 -19.60 -4.18
N GLU A 319 -14.34 -19.12 -3.26
CA GLU A 319 -14.55 -19.14 -1.80
C GLU A 319 -15.85 -18.45 -1.42
N LEU A 320 -16.05 -17.23 -1.93
CA LEU A 320 -17.19 -16.37 -1.62
C LEU A 320 -18.40 -16.65 -2.55
N ARG A 321 -18.22 -17.54 -3.52
CA ARG A 321 -19.23 -17.89 -4.54
C ARG A 321 -19.79 -16.65 -5.22
N LEU A 322 -18.90 -15.75 -5.64
CA LEU A 322 -19.31 -14.50 -6.29
C LEU A 322 -19.87 -14.80 -7.69
N PRO A 323 -21.02 -14.23 -8.05
CA PRO A 323 -21.67 -14.51 -9.33
C PRO A 323 -21.03 -13.70 -10.47
N CYS A 324 -20.24 -12.68 -10.15
CA CYS A 324 -19.65 -11.79 -11.14
C CYS A 324 -18.30 -11.27 -10.69
N VAL A 325 -17.52 -10.83 -11.68
CA VAL A 325 -16.31 -10.03 -11.53
C VAL A 325 -16.60 -8.65 -12.11
N LEU A 326 -16.25 -7.59 -11.40
CA LEU A 326 -16.53 -6.20 -11.78
C LEU A 326 -15.35 -5.60 -12.51
N THR A 327 -15.62 -4.67 -13.41
CA THR A 327 -14.64 -3.84 -14.13
C THR A 327 -15.13 -2.39 -14.16
N ILE A 328 -14.27 -1.46 -14.55
CA ILE A 328 -14.67 -0.08 -14.84
C ILE A 328 -14.76 0.15 -16.35
N GLU A 329 -15.38 1.26 -16.75
CA GLU A 329 -15.47 1.68 -18.15
C GLU A 329 -14.07 1.94 -18.75
N GLY A 330 -13.95 1.73 -20.05
CA GLY A 330 -12.71 1.97 -20.81
C GLY A 330 -11.64 0.90 -20.68
N ALA A 331 -11.79 -0.08 -19.77
CA ALA A 331 -10.86 -1.18 -19.60
C ALA A 331 -11.02 -2.25 -20.69
N GLN A 332 -9.91 -2.97 -20.97
CA GLN A 332 -9.94 -4.08 -21.94
C GLN A 332 -10.47 -5.40 -21.35
N HIS A 333 -10.88 -5.42 -20.08
CA HIS A 333 -11.45 -6.56 -19.33
C HIS A 333 -10.60 -7.84 -19.29
N LYS A 334 -9.38 -7.84 -19.83
CA LYS A 334 -8.50 -9.01 -19.91
C LYS A 334 -8.19 -9.63 -18.55
N VAL A 335 -7.99 -8.79 -17.54
CA VAL A 335 -7.72 -9.25 -16.17
C VAL A 335 -8.95 -9.95 -15.61
N ALA A 336 -10.14 -9.34 -15.72
CA ALA A 336 -11.40 -9.96 -15.29
C ALA A 336 -11.69 -11.25 -16.04
N GLU A 337 -11.49 -11.29 -17.35
CA GLU A 337 -11.63 -12.51 -18.16
C GLU A 337 -10.67 -13.61 -17.69
N THR A 338 -9.41 -13.25 -17.39
CA THR A 338 -8.42 -14.20 -16.91
C THR A 338 -8.77 -14.72 -15.52
N ILE A 339 -9.25 -13.85 -14.60
CA ILE A 339 -9.75 -14.27 -13.29
C ILE A 339 -10.87 -15.30 -13.46
N VAL A 340 -11.91 -15.01 -14.26
CA VAL A 340 -13.03 -15.93 -14.50
C VAL A 340 -12.54 -17.25 -15.09
N GLN A 341 -11.59 -17.26 -16.02
CA GLN A 341 -11.02 -18.47 -16.60
C GLN A 341 -10.24 -19.34 -15.58
N ASN A 342 -9.79 -18.76 -14.49
CA ASN A 342 -9.07 -19.45 -13.42
C ASN A 342 -9.98 -19.88 -12.25
N THR A 343 -11.27 -19.51 -12.23
CA THR A 343 -12.23 -20.02 -11.25
C THR A 343 -12.62 -21.48 -11.55
N ALA A 344 -13.18 -22.16 -10.56
CA ALA A 344 -13.59 -23.55 -10.68
C ALA A 344 -14.70 -23.74 -11.73
N GLU A 345 -15.72 -22.89 -11.74
CA GLU A 345 -16.91 -23.04 -12.60
C GLU A 345 -16.81 -22.23 -13.90
N LYS A 346 -15.99 -21.21 -13.99
CA LYS A 346 -15.75 -20.36 -15.18
C LYS A 346 -17.02 -19.76 -15.81
N ASN A 347 -18.02 -19.50 -14.99
CA ASN A 347 -19.36 -19.08 -15.43
C ASN A 347 -19.77 -17.71 -14.88
N GLN A 348 -18.88 -17.02 -14.16
CA GLN A 348 -19.14 -15.69 -13.61
C GLN A 348 -19.34 -14.67 -14.72
N SER A 349 -20.31 -13.78 -14.52
CA SER A 349 -20.50 -12.63 -15.41
C SER A 349 -19.43 -11.58 -15.19
N ILE A 350 -19.01 -10.90 -16.24
CA ILE A 350 -18.20 -9.69 -16.13
C ILE A 350 -19.12 -8.48 -16.30
N LEU A 351 -19.16 -7.61 -15.30
CA LEU A 351 -20.04 -6.45 -15.27
C LEU A 351 -19.22 -5.18 -15.17
N THR A 352 -19.48 -4.23 -16.06
CA THR A 352 -18.78 -2.94 -16.10
C THR A 352 -19.57 -1.89 -15.34
N LEU A 353 -18.91 -1.25 -14.37
CA LEU A 353 -19.44 -0.11 -13.64
C LEU A 353 -18.94 1.19 -14.27
N ASP A 354 -19.75 2.21 -14.14
CA ASP A 354 -19.40 3.58 -14.52
C ASP A 354 -18.80 4.29 -13.30
N SER A 355 -17.60 4.82 -13.43
CA SER A 355 -16.85 5.52 -12.38
C SER A 355 -16.80 7.05 -12.59
N MET A 356 -17.47 7.56 -13.63
CA MET A 356 -17.52 9.00 -13.95
C MET A 356 -18.91 9.59 -13.77
#